data_144462638fea9deeed8aa96313c684aa
#
_entry.id   144462638fea9deeed8aa96313c684aa
#
_cell.length_a   1.000
_cell.length_b   1.000
_cell.length_c   1.000
_cell.angle_alpha   90.00
_cell.angle_beta   90.00
_cell.angle_gamma   90.00
#
_symmetry.space_group_name_H-M   'P 1'
#
loop_
_entity.id
_entity.type
_entity.pdbx_description
1 polymer ?
#
loop_
_entity_poly.entity_id
_entity_poly.type
_entity_poly.pdbx_seq_one_letter_code
_entity_poly.pdbx_strand_id
1 'polypeptide(L)'
;ENGGHIIISSLEHNSVARVAQKLSDDGVADYNIAEFSFDDDKTVNNFERLIKPNTSAIVCMHSSNVFGVVFPIAKIGKMCKKHGVRFIVDAAQSAGVIDIDMKRDNIDVLCCPGHKSLYGNMGTGFMCVCDGVKLSTVTAGGTGSDSLKLQQPDYMPDRFESGTLNNSGIISLGEGINFVNKTGIENIYTKEMHQAQNLYAMLSSIKGVKLYTPAPKYMKSVPIVSFNYKDKSSESVTSFL
;
A
#
# COMPACT_ATOMS: atom_id res chain seq x y z
N GLU A 1 8.65 -5.07 27.36
CA GLU A 1 10.03 -5.13 27.84
C GLU A 1 10.96 -5.81 26.84
N ASN A 2 10.50 -6.66 25.94
CA ASN A 2 11.23 -7.02 24.73
C ASN A 2 10.60 -6.22 23.59
N GLY A 3 11.40 -5.44 22.88
CA GLY A 3 10.95 -4.64 21.75
C GLY A 3 10.08 -5.45 20.80
N GLY A 4 9.11 -4.80 20.13
CA GLY A 4 8.26 -5.44 19.13
C GLY A 4 9.08 -5.91 17.93
N HIS A 5 8.48 -6.77 17.12
CA HIS A 5 9.05 -7.15 15.82
C HIS A 5 7.99 -7.01 14.75
N ILE A 6 8.38 -6.44 13.61
CA ILE A 6 7.53 -6.36 12.42
C ILE A 6 8.25 -6.95 11.20
N ILE A 7 7.49 -7.36 10.19
CA ILE A 7 8.04 -7.79 8.90
C ILE A 7 7.47 -6.87 7.84
N ILE A 8 8.33 -6.35 6.96
CA ILE A 8 7.92 -5.52 5.83
C ILE A 8 8.29 -6.21 4.51
N SER A 9 7.61 -5.88 3.41
CA SER A 9 8.00 -6.39 2.10
C SER A 9 9.25 -5.71 1.56
N SER A 10 9.99 -6.36 0.66
CA SER A 10 11.24 -5.83 0.08
C SER A 10 11.03 -4.69 -0.92
N LEU A 11 9.79 -4.42 -1.32
CA LEU A 11 9.47 -3.39 -2.31
C LEU A 11 8.69 -2.21 -1.72
N GLU A 12 8.70 -2.07 -0.39
CA GLU A 12 7.93 -1.04 0.30
C GLU A 12 8.28 0.38 -0.14
N HIS A 13 7.24 1.21 -0.19
CA HIS A 13 7.42 2.64 -0.32
C HIS A 13 8.09 3.23 0.94
N ASN A 14 8.77 4.36 0.78
CA ASN A 14 9.43 5.07 1.89
C ASN A 14 8.49 5.43 3.06
N SER A 15 7.18 5.56 2.83
CA SER A 15 6.19 5.75 3.90
C SER A 15 6.13 4.60 4.90
N VAL A 16 6.48 3.39 4.48
CA VAL A 16 6.58 2.21 5.34
C VAL A 16 8.03 1.97 5.77
N ALA A 17 8.96 1.92 4.81
CA ALA A 17 10.36 1.58 5.08
C ALA A 17 11.02 2.54 6.08
N ARG A 18 10.79 3.86 5.95
CA ARG A 18 11.34 4.87 6.87
C ARG A 18 10.70 4.78 8.26
N VAL A 19 9.43 4.42 8.35
CA VAL A 19 8.76 4.22 9.65
C VAL A 19 9.30 2.98 10.34
N ALA A 20 9.51 1.87 9.62
CA ALA A 20 10.12 0.66 10.17
C ALA A 20 11.54 0.95 10.68
N GLN A 21 12.35 1.67 9.91
CA GLN A 21 13.69 2.08 10.33
C GLN A 21 13.65 2.97 11.58
N LYS A 22 12.75 3.96 11.61
CA LYS A 22 12.62 4.84 12.79
C LYS A 22 12.21 4.07 14.04
N LEU A 23 11.29 3.11 13.95
CA LEU A 23 10.89 2.27 15.08
C LEU A 23 12.08 1.44 15.60
N SER A 24 12.97 1.01 14.72
CA SER A 24 14.19 0.29 15.09
C SER A 24 15.21 1.22 15.75
N ASP A 25 15.44 2.41 15.17
CA ASP A 25 16.35 3.41 15.72
C ASP A 25 15.92 3.88 17.13
N ASP A 26 14.61 4.01 17.34
CA ASP A 26 14.01 4.39 18.62
C ASP A 26 13.95 3.21 19.64
N GLY A 27 14.37 1.99 19.26
CA GLY A 27 14.33 0.79 20.11
C GLY A 27 12.92 0.30 20.44
N VAL A 28 11.91 0.70 19.66
CA VAL A 28 10.50 0.33 19.84
C VAL A 28 10.21 -1.03 19.25
N ALA A 29 10.68 -1.29 18.03
CA ALA A 29 10.49 -2.57 17.35
C ALA A 29 11.59 -2.79 16.31
N ASP A 30 12.15 -4.01 16.26
CA ASP A 30 13.00 -4.43 15.16
C ASP A 30 12.16 -4.82 13.94
N TYR A 31 12.80 -4.86 12.77
CA TYR A 31 12.13 -5.35 11.57
C TYR A 31 13.00 -6.28 10.74
N ASN A 32 12.33 -7.14 9.96
CA ASN A 32 12.94 -7.92 8.89
C ASN A 32 12.25 -7.63 7.56
N ILE A 33 12.97 -7.84 6.47
CA ILE A 33 12.50 -7.62 5.10
C ILE A 33 12.25 -8.98 4.44
N ALA A 34 11.01 -9.19 3.97
CA ALA A 34 10.60 -10.38 3.24
C ALA A 34 10.75 -10.15 1.73
N GLU A 35 11.58 -10.95 1.08
CA GLU A 35 11.87 -10.83 -0.34
C GLU A 35 10.68 -11.21 -1.22
N PHE A 36 10.41 -10.38 -2.24
CA PHE A 36 9.47 -10.69 -3.31
C PHE A 36 9.99 -11.82 -4.20
N SER A 37 9.08 -12.65 -4.69
CA SER A 37 9.32 -13.64 -5.75
C SER A 37 8.15 -13.63 -6.73
N PHE A 38 8.41 -13.93 -8.01
CA PHE A 38 7.35 -14.16 -9.00
C PHE A 38 6.54 -15.45 -8.75
N ASP A 39 7.04 -16.32 -7.85
CA ASP A 39 6.32 -17.43 -7.29
C ASP A 39 5.63 -17.01 -5.99
N ASP A 40 4.30 -17.06 -5.98
CA ASP A 40 3.48 -16.63 -4.85
C ASP A 40 3.80 -17.43 -3.57
N ASP A 41 3.98 -18.74 -3.69
CA ASP A 41 4.22 -19.61 -2.53
C ASP A 41 5.60 -19.36 -1.95
N LYS A 42 6.58 -19.10 -2.81
CA LYS A 42 7.91 -18.65 -2.38
C LYS A 42 7.85 -17.29 -1.69
N THR A 43 7.05 -16.36 -2.20
CA THR A 43 6.84 -15.05 -1.54
C THR A 43 6.24 -15.25 -0.15
N VAL A 44 5.18 -16.04 -0.01
CA VAL A 44 4.56 -16.34 1.30
C VAL A 44 5.56 -16.99 2.26
N ASN A 45 6.32 -17.98 1.79
CA ASN A 45 7.35 -18.65 2.60
C ASN A 45 8.45 -17.67 3.05
N ASN A 46 8.78 -16.65 2.23
CA ASN A 46 9.74 -15.61 2.61
C ASN A 46 9.25 -14.78 3.80
N PHE A 47 7.95 -14.52 3.92
CA PHE A 47 7.35 -13.90 5.10
C PHE A 47 7.29 -14.87 6.28
N GLU A 48 6.77 -16.09 6.06
CA GLU A 48 6.51 -17.06 7.13
C GLU A 48 7.77 -17.40 7.92
N ARG A 49 8.90 -17.62 7.24
CA ARG A 49 10.20 -17.96 7.89
C ARG A 49 10.78 -16.84 8.77
N LEU A 50 10.31 -15.60 8.62
CA LEU A 50 10.78 -14.44 9.39
C LEU A 50 9.93 -14.20 10.65
N ILE A 51 8.83 -14.93 10.83
CA ILE A 51 7.97 -14.79 12.00
C ILE A 51 8.71 -15.28 13.24
N LYS A 52 8.72 -14.43 14.27
CA LYS A 52 9.29 -14.69 15.59
C LYS A 52 8.16 -14.69 16.64
N PRO A 53 8.39 -15.22 17.86
CA PRO A 53 7.38 -15.18 18.92
C PRO A 53 6.87 -13.78 19.28
N ASN A 54 7.68 -12.74 19.10
CA ASN A 54 7.34 -11.34 19.33
C ASN A 54 6.93 -10.59 18.05
N THR A 55 6.68 -11.26 16.93
CA THR A 55 6.20 -10.61 15.71
C THR A 55 4.77 -10.13 15.92
N SER A 56 4.56 -8.83 15.85
CA SER A 56 3.26 -8.18 16.09
C SER A 56 2.50 -7.92 14.79
N ALA A 57 3.21 -7.60 13.71
CA ALA A 57 2.57 -7.26 12.44
C ALA A 57 3.45 -7.60 11.22
N ILE A 58 2.77 -7.85 10.11
CA ILE A 58 3.34 -7.85 8.76
C ILE A 58 2.75 -6.68 8.00
N VAL A 59 3.60 -5.84 7.42
CA VAL A 59 3.22 -4.74 6.55
C VAL A 59 3.64 -5.09 5.13
N CYS A 60 2.71 -5.08 4.20
CA CYS A 60 2.99 -5.44 2.82
C CYS A 60 2.26 -4.50 1.86
N MET A 61 3.01 -3.87 0.96
CA MET A 61 2.35 -3.22 -0.16
C MET A 61 1.65 -4.25 -1.03
N HIS A 62 0.45 -3.94 -1.52
CA HIS A 62 -0.26 -4.84 -2.44
C HIS A 62 0.40 -4.84 -3.82
N SER A 63 0.84 -3.67 -4.29
CA SER A 63 1.57 -3.57 -5.57
C SER A 63 2.67 -2.52 -5.53
N SER A 64 3.78 -2.83 -6.21
CA SER A 64 4.94 -1.96 -6.25
C SER A 64 4.70 -0.74 -7.13
N ASN A 65 4.96 0.45 -6.57
CA ASN A 65 4.94 1.72 -7.30
C ASN A 65 6.10 1.89 -8.28
N VAL A 66 7.10 1.02 -8.23
CA VAL A 66 8.27 1.05 -9.11
C VAL A 66 8.22 -0.05 -10.16
N PHE A 67 7.98 -1.29 -9.74
CA PHE A 67 8.06 -2.45 -10.63
C PHE A 67 6.70 -2.91 -11.15
N GLY A 68 5.60 -2.36 -10.66
CA GLY A 68 4.26 -2.75 -11.07
C GLY A 68 3.86 -4.20 -10.73
N VAL A 69 4.66 -4.93 -9.96
CA VAL A 69 4.36 -6.30 -9.53
C VAL A 69 3.35 -6.31 -8.40
N VAL A 70 2.56 -7.37 -8.31
CA VAL A 70 1.50 -7.56 -7.31
C VAL A 70 1.89 -8.65 -6.33
N PHE A 71 1.81 -8.36 -5.03
CA PHE A 71 2.00 -9.34 -3.96
C PHE A 71 0.74 -10.18 -3.75
N PRO A 72 0.86 -11.48 -3.40
CA PRO A 72 -0.26 -12.39 -3.20
C PRO A 72 -0.91 -12.17 -1.81
N ILE A 73 -1.53 -10.99 -1.58
CA ILE A 73 -2.03 -10.57 -0.25
C ILE A 73 -3.03 -11.55 0.36
N ALA A 74 -3.88 -12.21 -0.45
CA ALA A 74 -4.82 -13.21 0.05
C ALA A 74 -4.10 -14.41 0.68
N LYS A 75 -2.98 -14.87 0.07
CA LYS A 75 -2.17 -15.97 0.62
C LYS A 75 -1.38 -15.51 1.85
N ILE A 76 -0.81 -14.29 1.81
CA ILE A 76 -0.08 -13.70 2.94
C ILE A 76 -1.04 -13.51 4.12
N GLY A 77 -2.24 -12.95 3.91
CA GLY A 77 -3.23 -12.76 4.96
C GLY A 77 -3.70 -14.07 5.60
N LYS A 78 -3.88 -15.13 4.79
CA LYS A 78 -4.18 -16.47 5.30
C LYS A 78 -3.05 -17.00 6.19
N MET A 79 -1.82 -16.78 5.82
CA MET A 79 -0.64 -17.13 6.61
C MET A 79 -0.58 -16.30 7.90
N CYS A 80 -0.77 -14.97 7.83
CA CYS A 80 -0.83 -14.10 9.00
C CYS A 80 -1.88 -14.57 10.01
N LYS A 81 -3.10 -14.88 9.55
CA LYS A 81 -4.17 -15.40 10.39
C LYS A 81 -3.80 -16.73 11.08
N LYS A 82 -3.14 -17.63 10.38
CA LYS A 82 -2.65 -18.91 10.93
C LYS A 82 -1.68 -18.69 12.09
N HIS A 83 -0.82 -17.68 12.00
CA HIS A 83 0.20 -17.36 12.99
C HIS A 83 -0.26 -16.32 14.05
N GLY A 84 -1.48 -15.79 13.96
CA GLY A 84 -1.98 -14.77 14.88
C GLY A 84 -1.25 -13.43 14.78
N VAL A 85 -0.64 -13.15 13.64
CA VAL A 85 0.10 -11.91 13.34
C VAL A 85 -0.83 -10.95 12.60
N ARG A 86 -0.81 -9.67 12.95
CA ARG A 86 -1.61 -8.64 12.26
C ARG A 86 -1.12 -8.41 10.84
N PHE A 87 -2.06 -8.23 9.92
CA PHE A 87 -1.75 -7.98 8.51
C PHE A 87 -2.21 -6.59 8.08
N ILE A 88 -1.24 -5.74 7.73
CA ILE A 88 -1.43 -4.36 7.29
C ILE A 88 -1.07 -4.29 5.80
N VAL A 89 -1.98 -3.78 4.99
CA VAL A 89 -1.79 -3.68 3.54
C VAL A 89 -1.75 -2.21 3.13
N ASP A 90 -0.65 -1.82 2.46
CA ASP A 90 -0.58 -0.57 1.70
C ASP A 90 -1.15 -0.82 0.29
N ALA A 91 -2.35 -0.33 0.04
CA ALA A 91 -3.05 -0.45 -1.23
C ALA A 91 -2.88 0.79 -2.12
N ALA A 92 -1.85 1.58 -1.90
CA ALA A 92 -1.64 2.86 -2.58
C ALA A 92 -1.62 2.76 -4.12
N GLN A 93 -1.24 1.63 -4.68
CA GLN A 93 -1.18 1.43 -6.14
C GLN A 93 -2.25 0.47 -6.65
N SER A 94 -3.07 -0.10 -5.78
CA SER A 94 -4.01 -1.15 -6.15
C SER A 94 -5.47 -0.81 -5.83
N ALA A 95 -5.72 0.05 -4.84
CA ALA A 95 -7.08 0.51 -4.54
C ALA A 95 -7.67 1.24 -5.76
N GLY A 96 -8.86 0.79 -6.20
CA GLY A 96 -9.50 1.28 -7.42
C GLY A 96 -9.04 0.63 -8.73
N VAL A 97 -8.00 -0.23 -8.67
CA VAL A 97 -7.43 -0.94 -9.84
C VAL A 97 -7.58 -2.45 -9.71
N ILE A 98 -7.33 -3.00 -8.53
CA ILE A 98 -7.48 -4.44 -8.24
C ILE A 98 -8.52 -4.59 -7.13
N ASP A 99 -9.39 -5.59 -7.24
CA ASP A 99 -10.36 -5.91 -6.21
C ASP A 99 -9.68 -6.38 -4.92
N ILE A 100 -10.04 -5.74 -3.81
CA ILE A 100 -9.52 -6.03 -2.47
C ILE A 100 -10.72 -6.22 -1.53
N ASP A 101 -10.77 -7.34 -0.86
CA ASP A 101 -11.76 -7.61 0.19
C ASP A 101 -11.05 -7.95 1.49
N MET A 102 -11.14 -7.07 2.48
CA MET A 102 -10.42 -7.22 3.75
C MET A 102 -10.78 -8.51 4.48
N LYS A 103 -12.05 -8.98 4.42
CA LYS A 103 -12.49 -10.22 5.08
C LYS A 103 -11.99 -11.45 4.34
N ARG A 104 -12.16 -11.49 3.02
CA ARG A 104 -11.68 -12.58 2.15
C ARG A 104 -10.17 -12.73 2.26
N ASP A 105 -9.46 -11.61 2.23
CA ASP A 105 -8.00 -11.58 2.14
C ASP A 105 -7.34 -11.54 3.54
N ASN A 106 -8.13 -11.59 4.62
CA ASN A 106 -7.70 -11.56 6.03
C ASN A 106 -6.79 -10.36 6.35
N ILE A 107 -7.18 -9.18 5.91
CA ILE A 107 -6.47 -7.92 6.15
C ILE A 107 -7.01 -7.28 7.42
N ASP A 108 -6.16 -6.96 8.38
CA ASP A 108 -6.53 -6.27 9.62
C ASP A 108 -6.62 -4.74 9.43
N VAL A 109 -5.70 -4.18 8.64
CA VAL A 109 -5.64 -2.74 8.35
C VAL A 109 -5.33 -2.55 6.86
N LEU A 110 -6.11 -1.70 6.19
CA LEU A 110 -5.93 -1.32 4.80
C LEU A 110 -5.72 0.19 4.69
N CYS A 111 -4.64 0.62 4.04
CA CYS A 111 -4.30 2.03 3.84
C CYS A 111 -4.40 2.42 2.36
N CYS A 112 -5.15 3.49 2.06
CA CYS A 112 -5.41 3.95 0.71
C CYS A 112 -5.28 5.47 0.59
N PRO A 113 -4.38 6.01 -0.25
CA PRO A 113 -4.38 7.43 -0.60
C PRO A 113 -5.52 7.73 -1.58
N GLY A 114 -6.17 8.88 -1.42
CA GLY A 114 -7.31 9.27 -2.24
C GLY A 114 -6.94 9.75 -3.64
N HIS A 115 -5.75 10.31 -3.81
CA HIS A 115 -5.32 11.04 -5.02
C HIS A 115 -4.71 10.18 -6.14
N LYS A 116 -4.76 8.85 -6.01
CA LYS A 116 -4.30 7.91 -7.05
C LYS A 116 -5.50 7.34 -7.79
N SER A 117 -5.58 6.03 -7.94
CA SER A 117 -6.64 5.35 -8.70
C SER A 117 -8.02 5.35 -8.02
N LEU A 118 -8.17 6.09 -6.92
CA LEU A 118 -9.47 6.46 -6.35
C LEU A 118 -9.98 7.82 -6.83
N TYR A 119 -9.24 8.52 -7.70
CA TYR A 119 -9.62 9.76 -8.37
C TYR A 119 -10.01 10.93 -7.45
N GLY A 120 -9.64 10.89 -6.16
CA GLY A 120 -9.85 11.99 -5.23
C GLY A 120 -8.74 13.05 -5.30
N ASN A 121 -8.95 14.19 -4.66
CA ASN A 121 -7.97 15.26 -4.58
C ASN A 121 -6.77 14.89 -3.69
N MET A 122 -5.61 15.52 -3.93
CA MET A 122 -4.44 15.43 -3.07
C MET A 122 -4.77 15.82 -1.62
N GLY A 123 -4.02 15.28 -0.65
CA GLY A 123 -4.23 15.54 0.77
C GLY A 123 -5.40 14.78 1.38
N THR A 124 -5.87 13.73 0.72
CA THR A 124 -6.91 12.81 1.22
C THR A 124 -6.44 11.37 1.15
N GLY A 125 -7.04 10.55 1.98
CA GLY A 125 -6.85 9.11 2.04
C GLY A 125 -7.70 8.55 3.16
N PHE A 126 -7.70 7.24 3.31
CA PHE A 126 -8.39 6.59 4.41
C PHE A 126 -7.64 5.34 4.87
N MET A 127 -7.92 4.96 6.09
CA MET A 127 -7.49 3.71 6.70
C MET A 127 -8.73 2.95 7.14
N CYS A 128 -8.90 1.73 6.63
CA CYS A 128 -9.92 0.80 7.12
C CYS A 128 -9.29 -0.13 8.15
N VAL A 129 -9.96 -0.29 9.28
CA VAL A 129 -9.48 -1.11 10.39
C VAL A 129 -10.56 -2.13 10.75
N CYS A 130 -10.19 -3.41 10.84
CA CYS A 130 -11.12 -4.46 11.26
C CYS A 130 -11.48 -4.33 12.73
N ASP A 131 -12.70 -4.77 13.08
CA ASP A 131 -13.17 -4.82 14.47
C ASP A 131 -12.20 -5.61 15.35
N GLY A 132 -11.95 -5.11 16.56
CA GLY A 132 -11.06 -5.74 17.53
C GLY A 132 -9.57 -5.46 17.33
N VAL A 133 -9.17 -4.73 16.28
CA VAL A 133 -7.80 -4.24 16.13
C VAL A 133 -7.63 -2.99 17.00
N LYS A 134 -6.72 -3.08 17.98
CA LYS A 134 -6.38 -1.93 18.83
C LYS A 134 -5.19 -1.19 18.25
N LEU A 135 -5.40 0.07 17.95
CA LEU A 135 -4.35 0.99 17.49
C LEU A 135 -4.16 2.10 18.53
N SER A 136 -2.92 2.52 18.73
CA SER A 136 -2.59 3.66 19.59
C SER A 136 -2.71 4.96 18.79
N THR A 137 -3.18 6.02 19.42
CA THR A 137 -3.18 7.37 18.85
C THR A 137 -1.75 7.85 18.65
N VAL A 138 -1.45 8.36 17.45
CA VAL A 138 -0.12 8.90 17.09
C VAL A 138 -0.12 10.43 17.19
N THR A 139 -1.25 11.07 16.86
CA THR A 139 -1.43 12.52 16.91
C THR A 139 -2.58 12.88 17.83
N ALA A 140 -2.45 13.97 18.56
CA ALA A 140 -3.51 14.51 19.41
C ALA A 140 -3.79 15.96 19.00
N GLY A 141 -5.06 16.37 19.10
CA GLY A 141 -5.49 17.73 18.78
C GLY A 141 -6.99 17.90 18.92
N GLY A 142 -7.50 19.08 18.57
CA GLY A 142 -8.93 19.34 18.61
C GLY A 142 -9.66 18.50 17.56
N THR A 143 -10.70 17.80 17.99
CA THR A 143 -11.52 16.92 17.14
C THR A 143 -12.92 17.49 16.90
N GLY A 144 -13.31 18.54 17.63
CA GLY A 144 -14.67 19.07 17.64
C GLY A 144 -15.64 18.29 18.51
N SER A 145 -15.20 17.14 19.05
CA SER A 145 -15.94 16.29 19.98
C SER A 145 -15.24 16.22 21.34
N ASP A 146 -15.97 15.85 22.38
CA ASP A 146 -15.46 15.67 23.76
C ASP A 146 -14.59 16.85 24.27
N SER A 147 -14.90 18.10 23.89
CA SER A 147 -14.07 19.31 24.08
C SER A 147 -13.71 19.61 25.55
N LEU A 148 -14.40 19.04 26.52
CA LEU A 148 -14.10 19.18 27.95
C LEU A 148 -13.08 18.16 28.46
N LYS A 149 -12.75 17.13 27.68
CA LYS A 149 -11.76 16.12 28.05
C LYS A 149 -10.38 16.53 27.54
N LEU A 150 -9.34 16.29 28.35
CA LEU A 150 -7.95 16.53 27.96
C LEU A 150 -7.35 15.35 27.15
N GLN A 151 -7.99 14.18 27.20
CA GLN A 151 -7.56 13.00 26.46
C GLN A 151 -8.16 13.02 25.06
N GLN A 152 -7.37 12.55 24.07
CA GLN A 152 -7.87 12.29 22.71
C GLN A 152 -9.02 11.27 22.80
N PRO A 153 -10.12 11.45 22.03
CA PRO A 153 -11.18 10.45 21.96
C PRO A 153 -10.65 9.05 21.65
N ASP A 154 -11.27 8.02 22.21
CA ASP A 154 -10.87 6.61 22.02
C ASP A 154 -11.74 5.86 20.99
N TYR A 155 -12.71 6.53 20.40
CA TYR A 155 -13.62 6.01 19.38
C TYR A 155 -13.26 6.51 17.96
N MET A 156 -13.62 5.74 16.96
CA MET A 156 -13.43 6.06 15.55
C MET A 156 -14.57 6.94 15.03
N PRO A 157 -14.32 7.89 14.11
CA PRO A 157 -13.01 8.20 13.51
C PRO A 157 -12.17 9.18 14.31
N ASP A 158 -12.73 9.86 15.34
CA ASP A 158 -12.16 10.99 16.06
C ASP A 158 -10.81 10.67 16.70
N ARG A 159 -10.59 9.38 17.05
CA ARG A 159 -9.32 8.90 17.59
C ARG A 159 -8.10 9.25 16.75
N PHE A 160 -8.26 9.25 15.42
CA PHE A 160 -7.19 9.49 14.46
C PHE A 160 -7.36 10.79 13.68
N GLU A 161 -8.44 11.52 13.94
CA GLU A 161 -8.70 12.81 13.31
C GLU A 161 -8.34 13.94 14.29
N SER A 162 -7.50 14.85 13.86
CA SER A 162 -7.14 16.04 14.66
C SER A 162 -7.07 17.27 13.77
N GLY A 163 -7.65 18.37 14.25
CA GLY A 163 -7.81 19.61 13.49
C GLY A 163 -9.06 19.61 12.59
N THR A 164 -9.25 20.69 11.85
CA THR A 164 -10.35 20.82 10.90
C THR A 164 -10.13 19.89 9.70
N LEU A 165 -11.09 19.01 9.44
CA LEU A 165 -11.01 18.06 8.35
C LEU A 165 -11.01 18.75 6.97
N ASN A 166 -10.31 18.13 6.01
CA ASN A 166 -10.36 18.53 4.61
C ASN A 166 -11.68 18.07 3.95
N ASN A 167 -12.80 18.70 4.34
CA ASN A 167 -14.14 18.30 3.90
C ASN A 167 -14.28 18.31 2.37
N SER A 168 -13.73 19.32 1.68
CA SER A 168 -13.78 19.39 0.21
C SER A 168 -13.03 18.23 -0.44
N GLY A 169 -11.87 17.88 0.08
CA GLY A 169 -11.10 16.73 -0.38
C GLY A 169 -11.80 15.39 -0.10
N ILE A 170 -12.44 15.24 1.06
CA ILE A 170 -13.18 14.02 1.43
C ILE A 170 -14.39 13.83 0.51
N ILE A 171 -15.14 14.92 0.22
CA ILE A 171 -16.25 14.89 -0.75
C ILE A 171 -15.75 14.50 -2.14
N SER A 172 -14.64 15.10 -2.59
CA SER A 172 -14.00 14.74 -3.87
C SER A 172 -13.61 13.27 -3.93
N LEU A 173 -13.05 12.72 -2.84
CA LEU A 173 -12.72 11.29 -2.75
C LEU A 173 -13.98 10.42 -2.86
N GLY A 174 -15.08 10.81 -2.20
CA GLY A 174 -16.38 10.13 -2.32
C GLY A 174 -16.85 10.06 -3.78
N GLU A 175 -16.77 11.15 -4.53
CA GLU A 175 -17.10 11.18 -5.95
C GLU A 175 -16.14 10.34 -6.81
N GLY A 176 -14.85 10.32 -6.47
CA GLY A 176 -13.88 9.44 -7.11
C GLY A 176 -14.22 7.96 -6.91
N ILE A 177 -14.58 7.56 -5.70
CA ILE A 177 -15.02 6.19 -5.39
C ILE A 177 -16.33 5.86 -6.13
N ASN A 178 -17.28 6.81 -6.22
CA ASN A 178 -18.51 6.64 -6.99
C ASN A 178 -18.22 6.42 -8.49
N PHE A 179 -17.24 7.15 -9.04
CA PHE A 179 -16.78 6.95 -10.41
C PHE A 179 -16.21 5.54 -10.61
N VAL A 180 -15.32 5.07 -9.70
CA VAL A 180 -14.74 3.72 -9.74
C VAL A 180 -15.85 2.66 -9.69
N ASN A 181 -16.80 2.79 -8.77
CA ASN A 181 -17.92 1.86 -8.63
C ASN A 181 -18.82 1.83 -9.89
N LYS A 182 -19.10 2.99 -10.47
CA LYS A 182 -19.93 3.10 -11.68
C LYS A 182 -19.23 2.54 -12.92
N THR A 183 -17.92 2.77 -13.05
CA THR A 183 -17.12 2.30 -14.19
C THR A 183 -16.81 0.81 -14.06
N GLY A 184 -16.62 0.34 -12.84
CA GLY A 184 -16.18 -1.01 -12.51
C GLY A 184 -14.65 -1.15 -12.51
N ILE A 185 -14.10 -1.69 -11.43
CA ILE A 185 -12.65 -1.91 -11.25
C ILE A 185 -12.07 -2.73 -12.41
N GLU A 186 -12.75 -3.80 -12.83
CA GLU A 186 -12.33 -4.66 -13.95
C GLU A 186 -12.16 -3.88 -15.26
N ASN A 187 -13.10 -2.97 -15.56
CA ASN A 187 -13.05 -2.15 -16.76
C ASN A 187 -11.90 -1.15 -16.72
N ILE A 188 -11.69 -0.52 -15.56
CA ILE A 188 -10.55 0.40 -15.32
C ILE A 188 -9.24 -0.37 -15.52
N TYR A 189 -9.09 -1.49 -14.81
CA TYR A 189 -7.91 -2.34 -14.88
C TYR A 189 -7.59 -2.80 -16.30
N THR A 190 -8.59 -3.34 -17.01
CA THR A 190 -8.42 -3.85 -18.38
C THR A 190 -7.93 -2.75 -19.32
N LYS A 191 -8.55 -1.55 -19.25
CA LYS A 191 -8.16 -0.41 -20.08
C LYS A 191 -6.72 0.05 -19.80
N GLU A 192 -6.38 0.22 -18.52
CA GLU A 192 -5.07 0.70 -18.11
C GLU A 192 -3.97 -0.33 -18.40
N MET A 193 -4.24 -1.63 -18.19
CA MET A 193 -3.30 -2.71 -18.52
C MET A 193 -3.04 -2.80 -20.02
N HIS A 194 -4.05 -2.61 -20.86
CA HIS A 194 -3.85 -2.56 -22.30
C HIS A 194 -2.92 -1.41 -22.71
N GLN A 195 -3.08 -0.23 -22.10
CA GLN A 195 -2.19 0.90 -22.33
C GLN A 195 -0.75 0.61 -21.85
N ALA A 196 -0.59 0.01 -20.67
CA ALA A 196 0.71 -0.36 -20.14
C ALA A 196 1.41 -1.42 -21.00
N GLN A 197 0.67 -2.40 -21.51
CA GLN A 197 1.20 -3.42 -22.44
C GLN A 197 1.69 -2.79 -23.75
N ASN A 198 0.91 -1.87 -24.34
CA ASN A 198 1.28 -1.14 -25.53
C ASN A 198 2.54 -0.30 -25.29
N LEU A 199 2.59 0.47 -24.21
CA LEU A 199 3.75 1.26 -23.82
C LEU A 199 4.99 0.37 -23.63
N TYR A 200 4.84 -0.76 -22.92
CA TYR A 200 5.92 -1.71 -22.72
C TYR A 200 6.46 -2.26 -24.04
N ALA A 201 5.58 -2.65 -24.96
CA ALA A 201 5.97 -3.15 -26.29
C ALA A 201 6.70 -2.07 -27.12
N MET A 202 6.20 -0.84 -27.10
CA MET A 202 6.86 0.29 -27.80
C MET A 202 8.26 0.56 -27.22
N LEU A 203 8.37 0.66 -25.89
CA LEU A 203 9.65 0.92 -25.22
C LEU A 203 10.65 -0.22 -25.44
N SER A 204 10.19 -1.47 -25.44
CA SER A 204 11.06 -2.65 -25.70
C SER A 204 11.65 -2.68 -27.10
N SER A 205 11.04 -2.01 -28.08
CA SER A 205 11.56 -1.88 -29.45
C SER A 205 12.62 -0.79 -29.62
N ILE A 206 12.76 0.11 -28.64
CA ILE A 206 13.68 1.24 -28.73
C ILE A 206 15.09 0.82 -28.30
N LYS A 207 16.06 0.93 -29.20
CA LYS A 207 17.48 0.64 -28.90
C LYS A 207 18.01 1.54 -27.81
N GLY A 208 18.49 0.95 -26.72
CA GLY A 208 19.06 1.67 -25.57
C GLY A 208 18.08 1.87 -24.41
N VAL A 209 16.82 1.47 -24.53
CA VAL A 209 15.89 1.37 -23.41
C VAL A 209 16.21 0.12 -22.60
N LYS A 210 16.27 0.27 -21.28
CA LYS A 210 16.32 -0.82 -20.30
C LYS A 210 15.04 -0.79 -19.48
N LEU A 211 14.23 -1.83 -19.61
CA LEU A 211 13.01 -2.01 -18.84
C LEU A 211 13.32 -2.69 -17.50
N TYR A 212 12.74 -2.18 -16.41
CA TYR A 212 12.84 -2.73 -15.06
C TYR A 212 11.53 -3.40 -14.61
N THR A 213 10.39 -2.92 -15.13
CA THR A 213 9.12 -3.61 -14.97
C THR A 213 9.14 -4.90 -15.80
N PRO A 214 8.71 -6.05 -15.25
CA PRO A 214 8.48 -7.25 -16.05
C PRO A 214 7.35 -6.99 -17.07
N ALA A 215 7.28 -7.80 -18.13
CA ALA A 215 6.17 -7.69 -19.08
C ALA A 215 4.83 -7.77 -18.37
N PRO A 216 3.94 -6.76 -18.52
CA PRO A 216 2.70 -6.68 -17.75
C PRO A 216 1.80 -7.89 -17.99
N LYS A 217 1.43 -8.60 -16.91
CA LYS A 217 0.53 -9.76 -16.93
C LYS A 217 -0.74 -9.45 -16.13
N TYR A 218 -1.88 -9.89 -16.66
CA TYR A 218 -3.16 -9.78 -15.98
C TYR A 218 -3.10 -10.37 -14.56
N MET A 219 -3.65 -9.66 -13.58
CA MET A 219 -3.68 -9.99 -12.13
C MET A 219 -2.31 -10.20 -11.46
N LYS A 220 -1.21 -9.99 -12.16
CA LYS A 220 0.16 -10.07 -11.62
C LYS A 220 0.92 -8.75 -11.71
N SER A 221 0.30 -7.76 -12.31
CA SER A 221 0.87 -6.42 -12.52
C SER A 221 -0.20 -5.35 -12.35
N VAL A 222 0.22 -4.15 -11.97
CA VAL A 222 -0.52 -2.90 -12.14
C VAL A 222 0.03 -2.13 -13.33
N PRO A 223 -0.68 -1.13 -13.88
CA PRO A 223 -0.30 -0.43 -15.12
C PRO A 223 0.87 0.54 -14.93
N ILE A 224 2.01 0.02 -14.50
CA ILE A 224 3.26 0.78 -14.28
C ILE A 224 4.34 0.20 -15.18
N VAL A 225 5.07 1.08 -15.87
CA VAL A 225 6.23 0.72 -16.70
C VAL A 225 7.42 1.59 -16.33
N SER A 226 8.45 0.98 -15.75
CA SER A 226 9.69 1.65 -15.34
C SER A 226 10.83 1.31 -16.30
N PHE A 227 11.52 2.34 -16.74
CA PHE A 227 12.62 2.19 -17.69
C PHE A 227 13.70 3.25 -17.50
N ASN A 228 14.89 2.94 -18.02
CA ASN A 228 15.96 3.91 -18.25
C ASN A 228 16.35 3.92 -19.73
N TYR A 229 16.96 5.01 -20.16
CA TYR A 229 17.46 5.13 -21.52
C TYR A 229 18.98 5.34 -21.51
N LYS A 230 19.73 4.36 -22.01
CA LYS A 230 21.21 4.37 -21.99
C LYS A 230 21.75 4.71 -20.61
N ASP A 231 22.79 5.54 -20.54
CA ASP A 231 23.43 6.01 -19.30
C ASP A 231 22.87 7.38 -18.84
N LYS A 232 21.69 7.77 -19.32
CA LYS A 232 21.05 9.02 -18.93
C LYS A 232 20.44 8.90 -17.52
N SER A 233 20.56 9.98 -16.72
CA SER A 233 19.85 10.05 -15.43
C SER A 233 18.34 10.12 -15.66
N SER A 234 17.56 9.68 -14.66
CA SER A 234 16.10 9.74 -14.74
C SER A 234 15.60 11.17 -14.92
N GLU A 235 16.24 12.15 -14.26
CA GLU A 235 15.92 13.57 -14.41
C GLU A 235 16.12 14.06 -15.85
N SER A 236 17.24 13.65 -16.49
CA SER A 236 17.50 13.99 -17.90
C SER A 236 16.44 13.43 -18.84
N VAL A 237 16.00 12.19 -18.60
CA VAL A 237 14.95 11.56 -19.41
C VAL A 237 13.61 12.24 -19.17
N THR A 238 13.25 12.49 -17.92
CA THR A 238 11.98 13.16 -17.55
C THR A 238 11.91 14.59 -18.11
N SER A 239 13.03 15.32 -18.11
CA SER A 239 13.07 16.69 -18.65
C SER A 239 12.96 16.73 -20.19
N PHE A 240 13.22 15.63 -20.87
CA PHE A 240 13.09 15.51 -22.32
C PHE A 240 11.67 15.11 -22.75
N LEU A 241 10.94 14.33 -21.90
CA LEU A 241 9.58 13.87 -22.15
C LEU A 241 8.54 14.95 -21.82
#